data_6644b596acab047d169da497084297af
#
_entry.id   6644b596acab047d169da497084297af
#
_cell.length_a   1.000
_cell.length_b   1.000
_cell.length_c   1.000
_cell.angle_alpha   90.00
_cell.angle_beta   90.00
_cell.angle_gamma   90.00
#
_symmetry.space_group_name_H-M   'P 1'
#
loop_
_entity.id
_entity.type
_entity.pdbx_description
1 polymer ?
#
loop_
_entity_poly.entity_id
_entity_poly.type
_entity_poly.pdbx_seq_one_letter_code
_entity_poly.pdbx_strand_id
1 'polypeptide(L)'
;EKPGAAETMAKTILKITGKKHAALGLAITGYFVSIPVFCDSAFVLLSPIARRLSKDTKISMTTMAISLAMGLHAPHMLVPPTPGPLAVAGILNADLGMVILFGALVSIPVMLVGYFASLTAGKKYYYIPEDDSDVTEEEDENAKLPSALASFMPILVPILLMAGMGTAAGLRSGMTAANFAQV
;
A
#
# COMPACT_ATOMS: atom_id res chain seq x y z
N GLU A 1 -9.13 -15.70 -3.74
CA GLU A 1 -9.49 -14.67 -2.72
C GLU A 1 -10.82 -15.09 -2.11
N LYS A 2 -10.97 -14.93 -0.78
CA LYS A 2 -12.29 -15.19 -0.17
C LYS A 2 -13.23 -14.05 -0.61
N PRO A 3 -14.43 -14.38 -1.13
CA PRO A 3 -15.42 -13.36 -1.44
C PRO A 3 -15.68 -12.50 -0.21
N GLY A 4 -15.79 -11.19 -0.38
CA GLY A 4 -16.04 -10.23 0.70
C GLY A 4 -14.82 -9.66 1.41
N ALA A 5 -13.59 -10.16 1.18
CA ALA A 5 -12.39 -9.58 1.80
C ALA A 5 -12.14 -8.15 1.31
N ALA A 6 -12.22 -7.90 0.00
CA ALA A 6 -12.07 -6.58 -0.58
C ALA A 6 -13.15 -5.59 -0.08
N GLU A 7 -14.38 -6.07 0.10
CA GLU A 7 -15.48 -5.28 0.65
C GLU A 7 -15.22 -4.88 2.11
N THR A 8 -14.77 -5.83 2.94
CA THR A 8 -14.44 -5.55 4.35
C THR A 8 -13.28 -4.57 4.47
N MET A 9 -12.26 -4.71 3.61
CA MET A 9 -11.13 -3.78 3.55
C MET A 9 -11.60 -2.38 3.14
N ALA A 10 -12.42 -2.27 2.09
CA ALA A 10 -12.99 -1.00 1.66
C ALA A 10 -13.82 -0.33 2.76
N LYS A 11 -14.71 -1.08 3.42
CA LYS A 11 -15.50 -0.59 4.55
C LYS A 11 -14.62 -0.12 5.72
N THR A 12 -13.52 -0.83 5.99
CA THR A 12 -12.59 -0.45 7.06
C THR A 12 -11.86 0.85 6.73
N ILE A 13 -11.37 1.00 5.49
CA ILE A 13 -10.76 2.25 5.01
C ILE A 13 -11.75 3.41 5.13
N LEU A 14 -13.00 3.22 4.67
CA LEU A 14 -14.05 4.24 4.76
C LEU A 14 -14.39 4.63 6.21
N LYS A 15 -14.35 3.67 7.13
CA LYS A 15 -14.59 3.91 8.56
C LYS A 15 -13.51 4.79 9.18
N ILE A 16 -12.25 4.63 8.75
CA ILE A 16 -11.10 5.36 9.29
C ILE A 16 -10.97 6.74 8.64
N THR A 17 -11.07 6.83 7.32
CA THR A 17 -10.80 8.06 6.56
C THR A 17 -12.04 8.85 6.19
N GLY A 18 -13.21 8.23 6.28
CA GLY A 18 -14.47 8.80 5.80
C GLY A 18 -14.58 8.82 4.28
N LYS A 19 -15.83 8.98 3.78
CA LYS A 19 -16.12 8.92 2.34
C LYS A 19 -15.39 9.98 1.52
N LYS A 20 -15.20 11.19 2.08
CA LYS A 20 -14.54 12.31 1.37
C LYS A 20 -13.05 12.08 1.12
N HIS A 21 -12.38 11.34 2.00
CA HIS A 21 -10.93 11.10 1.96
C HIS A 21 -10.57 9.64 1.64
N ALA A 22 -11.49 8.89 1.05
CA ALA A 22 -11.28 7.48 0.71
C ALA A 22 -10.06 7.26 -0.20
N ALA A 23 -9.81 8.16 -1.16
CA ALA A 23 -8.64 8.10 -2.03
C ALA A 23 -7.33 8.32 -1.25
N LEU A 24 -7.32 9.20 -0.24
CA LEU A 24 -6.18 9.37 0.65
C LEU A 24 -5.97 8.12 1.53
N GLY A 25 -7.05 7.57 2.07
CA GLY A 25 -6.99 6.31 2.82
C GLY A 25 -6.41 5.16 2.02
N LEU A 26 -6.79 5.08 0.74
CA LEU A 26 -6.25 4.09 -0.18
C LEU A 26 -4.76 4.34 -0.48
N ALA A 27 -4.34 5.59 -0.66
CA ALA A 27 -2.93 5.95 -0.82
C ALA A 27 -2.09 5.58 0.41
N ILE A 28 -2.59 5.87 1.62
CA ILE A 28 -1.92 5.49 2.88
C ILE A 28 -1.85 3.97 3.02
N THR A 29 -2.91 3.24 2.69
CA THR A 29 -2.88 1.76 2.68
C THR A 29 -1.83 1.25 1.71
N GLY A 30 -1.76 1.80 0.48
CA GLY A 30 -0.73 1.48 -0.50
C GLY A 30 0.67 1.76 0.03
N TYR A 31 0.87 2.89 0.71
CA TYR A 31 2.15 3.27 1.29
C TYR A 31 2.72 2.18 2.22
N PHE A 32 1.95 1.72 3.17
CA PHE A 32 2.40 0.68 4.09
C PHE A 32 2.55 -0.70 3.43
N VAL A 33 1.67 -1.03 2.47
CA VAL A 33 1.71 -2.32 1.77
C VAL A 33 2.93 -2.42 0.85
N SER A 34 3.38 -1.33 0.25
CA SER A 34 4.49 -1.35 -0.70
C SER A 34 5.87 -1.53 -0.06
N ILE A 35 6.02 -1.31 1.25
CA ILE A 35 7.30 -1.49 1.93
C ILE A 35 7.80 -2.92 1.78
N PRO A 36 7.00 -3.98 2.10
CA PRO A 36 7.42 -5.37 1.94
C PRO A 36 7.01 -6.01 0.61
N VAL A 37 6.13 -5.39 -0.18
CA VAL A 37 5.54 -5.97 -1.40
C VAL A 37 5.88 -5.11 -2.61
N PHE A 38 6.23 -5.73 -3.72
CA PHE A 38 6.46 -5.00 -4.98
C PHE A 38 5.20 -4.23 -5.39
N CYS A 39 5.39 -2.97 -5.79
CA CYS A 39 4.29 -2.05 -6.10
C CYS A 39 3.33 -2.59 -7.16
N ASP A 40 3.83 -3.29 -8.19
CA ASP A 40 3.00 -3.84 -9.27
C ASP A 40 2.06 -4.92 -8.74
N SER A 41 2.59 -5.87 -7.96
CA SER A 41 1.80 -6.94 -7.34
C SER A 41 0.78 -6.38 -6.36
N ALA A 42 1.19 -5.39 -5.55
CA ALA A 42 0.31 -4.72 -4.60
C ALA A 42 -0.78 -3.91 -5.30
N PHE A 43 -0.47 -3.28 -6.44
CA PHE A 43 -1.47 -2.56 -7.24
C PHE A 43 -2.57 -3.48 -7.75
N VAL A 44 -2.19 -4.63 -8.32
CA VAL A 44 -3.16 -5.64 -8.78
C VAL A 44 -4.00 -6.16 -7.62
N LEU A 45 -3.38 -6.47 -6.48
CA LEU A 45 -4.05 -6.98 -5.29
C LEU A 45 -5.06 -5.98 -4.69
N LEU A 46 -4.73 -4.68 -4.71
CA LEU A 46 -5.57 -3.62 -4.13
C LEU A 46 -6.55 -3.00 -5.14
N SER A 47 -6.44 -3.32 -6.43
CA SER A 47 -7.33 -2.80 -7.47
C SER A 47 -8.81 -3.07 -7.22
N PRO A 48 -9.26 -4.27 -6.75
CA PRO A 48 -10.67 -4.52 -6.43
C PRO A 48 -11.18 -3.59 -5.33
N ILE A 49 -10.32 -3.29 -4.33
CA ILE A 49 -10.66 -2.36 -3.24
C ILE A 49 -10.84 -0.95 -3.79
N ALA A 50 -9.95 -0.51 -4.70
CA ALA A 50 -10.06 0.79 -5.36
C ALA A 50 -11.37 0.93 -6.16
N ARG A 51 -11.75 -0.13 -6.90
CA ARG A 51 -13.03 -0.19 -7.63
C ARG A 51 -14.23 -0.08 -6.70
N ARG A 52 -14.24 -0.85 -5.63
CA ARG A 52 -15.33 -0.82 -4.63
C ARG A 52 -15.43 0.55 -3.97
N LEU A 53 -14.31 1.12 -3.53
CA LEU A 53 -14.27 2.47 -2.95
C LEU A 53 -14.79 3.53 -3.93
N SER A 54 -14.41 3.45 -5.21
CA SER A 54 -14.92 4.38 -6.24
C SER A 54 -16.44 4.32 -6.36
N LYS A 55 -17.03 3.12 -6.39
CA LYS A 55 -18.49 2.93 -6.44
C LYS A 55 -19.19 3.46 -5.19
N ASP A 56 -18.70 3.10 -4.00
CA ASP A 56 -19.32 3.44 -2.72
C ASP A 56 -19.25 4.95 -2.41
N THR A 57 -18.18 5.61 -2.84
CA THR A 57 -17.93 7.03 -2.55
C THR A 57 -18.30 7.98 -3.69
N LYS A 58 -18.53 7.43 -4.90
CA LYS A 58 -18.70 8.21 -6.14
C LYS A 58 -17.49 9.09 -6.48
N ILE A 59 -16.32 8.75 -5.96
CA ILE A 59 -15.04 9.37 -6.37
C ILE A 59 -14.56 8.66 -7.65
N SER A 60 -14.08 9.44 -8.62
CA SER A 60 -13.59 8.88 -9.89
C SER A 60 -12.58 7.75 -9.70
N MET A 61 -12.72 6.67 -10.45
CA MET A 61 -11.75 5.58 -10.48
C MET A 61 -10.36 6.07 -10.88
N THR A 62 -10.26 7.10 -11.72
CA THR A 62 -8.99 7.76 -12.06
C THR A 62 -8.31 8.31 -10.80
N THR A 63 -9.05 8.98 -9.92
CA THR A 63 -8.51 9.45 -8.62
C THR A 63 -8.05 8.28 -7.76
N MET A 64 -8.86 7.23 -7.66
CA MET A 64 -8.53 6.06 -6.83
C MET A 64 -7.28 5.35 -7.35
N ALA A 65 -7.19 5.12 -8.66
CA ALA A 65 -6.06 4.43 -9.27
C ALA A 65 -4.75 5.21 -9.13
N ILE A 66 -4.76 6.52 -9.40
CA ILE A 66 -3.57 7.35 -9.27
C ILE A 66 -3.18 7.49 -7.80
N SER A 67 -4.13 7.68 -6.88
CA SER A 67 -3.83 7.75 -5.44
C SER A 67 -3.19 6.47 -4.94
N LEU A 68 -3.73 5.30 -5.33
CA LEU A 68 -3.16 4.01 -5.00
C LEU A 68 -1.75 3.85 -5.59
N ALA A 69 -1.58 4.15 -6.89
CA ALA A 69 -0.29 4.06 -7.55
C ALA A 69 0.77 4.91 -6.87
N MET A 70 0.46 6.16 -6.53
CA MET A 70 1.39 7.06 -5.86
C MET A 70 1.69 6.63 -4.42
N GLY A 71 0.68 6.10 -3.72
CA GLY A 71 0.87 5.50 -2.40
C GLY A 71 1.83 4.32 -2.42
N LEU A 72 1.75 3.48 -3.45
CA LEU A 72 2.63 2.32 -3.62
C LEU A 72 4.03 2.72 -4.10
N HIS A 73 4.14 3.61 -5.09
CA HIS A 73 5.42 3.93 -5.73
C HIS A 73 6.31 4.82 -4.86
N ALA A 74 5.76 5.77 -4.12
CA ALA A 74 6.57 6.70 -3.33
C ALA A 74 7.51 6.00 -2.34
N PRO A 75 7.05 5.10 -1.44
CA PRO A 75 7.95 4.36 -0.59
C PRO A 75 8.76 3.29 -1.34
N HIS A 76 8.19 2.66 -2.38
CA HIS A 76 8.90 1.64 -3.15
C HIS A 76 10.20 2.16 -3.80
N MET A 77 10.19 3.40 -4.25
CA MET A 77 11.35 4.03 -4.90
C MET A 77 12.37 4.61 -3.92
N LEU A 78 12.00 4.84 -2.66
CA LEU A 78 12.80 5.59 -1.70
C LEU A 78 13.19 4.81 -0.44
N VAL A 79 12.46 3.75 -0.12
CA VAL A 79 12.61 3.03 1.16
C VAL A 79 13.13 1.61 0.94
N PRO A 80 14.29 1.24 1.51
CA PRO A 80 14.68 -0.16 1.61
C PRO A 80 13.61 -0.99 2.37
N PRO A 81 13.46 -2.30 2.12
CA PRO A 81 14.38 -3.20 1.42
C PRO A 81 14.19 -3.31 -0.10
N THR A 82 13.51 -2.38 -0.73
CA THR A 82 13.36 -2.41 -2.19
C THR A 82 14.72 -2.35 -2.88
N PRO A 83 14.92 -3.08 -4.02
CA PRO A 83 16.24 -3.29 -4.59
C PRO A 83 16.96 -2.01 -5.04
N GLY A 84 16.21 -1.01 -5.52
CA GLY A 84 16.77 0.27 -5.95
C GLY A 84 17.48 1.02 -4.82
N PRO A 85 16.75 1.44 -3.78
CA PRO A 85 17.34 2.12 -2.62
C PRO A 85 18.42 1.30 -1.91
N LEU A 86 18.23 -0.03 -1.83
CA LEU A 86 19.21 -0.92 -1.22
C LEU A 86 20.54 -0.94 -1.99
N ALA A 87 20.48 -1.03 -3.33
CA ALA A 87 21.66 -0.99 -4.17
C ALA A 87 22.39 0.36 -4.09
N VAL A 88 21.66 1.46 -4.10
CA VAL A 88 22.25 2.81 -3.94
C VAL A 88 22.91 2.95 -2.58
N ALA A 89 22.27 2.51 -1.51
CA ALA A 89 22.87 2.52 -0.17
C ALA A 89 24.18 1.72 -0.12
N GLY A 90 24.23 0.54 -0.76
CA GLY A 90 25.43 -0.27 -0.84
C GLY A 90 26.57 0.38 -1.66
N ILE A 91 26.25 0.99 -2.81
CA ILE A 91 27.25 1.67 -3.65
C ILE A 91 27.86 2.88 -2.94
N LEU A 92 27.03 3.63 -2.19
CA LEU A 92 27.45 4.83 -1.48
C LEU A 92 28.04 4.54 -0.10
N ASN A 93 28.08 3.28 0.35
CA ASN A 93 28.41 2.87 1.72
C ASN A 93 27.62 3.69 2.76
N ALA A 94 26.33 3.95 2.47
CA ALA A 94 25.47 4.74 3.33
C ALA A 94 24.87 3.88 4.46
N ASP A 95 24.69 4.48 5.64
CA ASP A 95 24.01 3.82 6.74
C ASP A 95 22.56 3.46 6.35
N LEU A 96 22.25 2.17 6.34
CA LEU A 96 20.95 1.66 5.89
C LEU A 96 19.79 2.17 6.74
N GLY A 97 19.99 2.35 8.05
CA GLY A 97 18.98 2.88 8.95
C GLY A 97 18.63 4.32 8.62
N MET A 98 19.64 5.14 8.30
CA MET A 98 19.42 6.53 7.86
C MET A 98 18.73 6.58 6.50
N VAL A 99 19.10 5.70 5.56
CA VAL A 99 18.43 5.62 4.24
C VAL A 99 16.96 5.25 4.41
N ILE A 100 16.62 4.30 5.28
CA ILE A 100 15.22 3.95 5.59
C ILE A 100 14.50 5.14 6.20
N LEU A 101 15.09 5.80 7.20
CA LEU A 101 14.45 6.92 7.90
C LEU A 101 14.19 8.10 6.97
N PHE A 102 15.20 8.56 6.24
CA PHE A 102 15.04 9.69 5.31
C PHE A 102 14.21 9.32 4.10
N GLY A 103 14.34 8.09 3.58
CA GLY A 103 13.51 7.59 2.50
C GLY A 103 12.02 7.59 2.87
N ALA A 104 11.69 7.10 4.07
CA ALA A 104 10.32 7.15 4.58
C ALA A 104 9.83 8.59 4.78
N LEU A 105 10.67 9.47 5.33
CA LEU A 105 10.30 10.88 5.56
C LEU A 105 10.04 11.61 4.23
N VAL A 106 10.88 11.42 3.22
CA VAL A 106 10.76 12.08 1.91
C VAL A 106 9.63 11.46 1.07
N SER A 107 9.35 10.17 1.21
CA SER A 107 8.27 9.53 0.45
C SER A 107 6.87 10.02 0.84
N ILE A 108 6.66 10.52 2.07
CA ILE A 108 5.37 11.09 2.50
C ILE A 108 4.97 12.31 1.65
N PRO A 109 5.77 13.38 1.55
CA PRO A 109 5.43 14.50 0.68
C PRO A 109 5.29 14.11 -0.80
N VAL A 110 6.08 13.15 -1.30
CA VAL A 110 5.94 12.64 -2.67
C VAL A 110 4.57 11.98 -2.86
N MET A 111 4.14 11.13 -1.94
CA MET A 111 2.82 10.53 -1.95
C MET A 111 1.71 11.60 -1.91
N LEU A 112 1.85 12.63 -1.07
CA LEU A 112 0.86 13.70 -0.94
C LEU A 112 0.75 14.53 -2.23
N VAL A 113 1.86 14.88 -2.86
CA VAL A 113 1.85 15.57 -4.17
C VAL A 113 1.12 14.71 -5.21
N GLY A 114 1.41 13.42 -5.27
CA GLY A 114 0.70 12.47 -6.14
C GLY A 114 -0.79 12.38 -5.84
N TYR A 115 -1.18 12.38 -4.56
CA TYR A 115 -2.57 12.42 -4.15
C TYR A 115 -3.27 13.73 -4.63
N PHE A 116 -2.68 14.89 -4.45
CA PHE A 116 -3.26 16.14 -4.97
C PHE A 116 -3.34 16.16 -6.49
N ALA A 117 -2.35 15.63 -7.18
CA ALA A 117 -2.38 15.46 -8.65
C ALA A 117 -3.52 14.52 -9.07
N SER A 118 -3.80 13.47 -8.31
CA SER A 118 -4.90 12.54 -8.58
C SER A 118 -6.27 13.21 -8.52
N LEU A 119 -6.47 14.18 -7.62
CA LEU A 119 -7.72 14.92 -7.52
C LEU A 119 -7.99 15.79 -8.77
N THR A 120 -6.94 16.38 -9.33
CA THR A 120 -7.06 17.17 -10.57
C THR A 120 -7.28 16.28 -11.78
N ALA A 121 -6.55 15.16 -11.88
CA ALA A 121 -6.71 14.19 -12.94
C ALA A 121 -8.12 13.55 -12.92
N GLY A 122 -8.62 13.21 -11.74
CA GLY A 122 -9.94 12.62 -11.58
C GLY A 122 -11.11 13.56 -11.90
N LYS A 123 -10.90 14.90 -11.80
CA LYS A 123 -11.86 15.88 -12.28
C LYS A 123 -11.87 15.96 -13.81
N LYS A 124 -10.67 15.86 -14.43
CA LYS A 124 -10.55 15.95 -15.90
C LYS A 124 -10.99 14.66 -16.60
N TYR A 125 -10.68 13.51 -16.01
CA TYR A 125 -11.00 12.19 -16.55
C TYR A 125 -11.91 11.45 -15.57
N TYR A 126 -13.12 11.96 -15.39
CA TYR A 126 -14.08 11.39 -14.46
C TYR A 126 -14.65 10.08 -15.04
N TYR A 127 -14.46 8.97 -14.29
CA TYR A 127 -14.96 7.66 -14.65
C TYR A 127 -15.31 6.89 -13.38
N ILE A 128 -16.49 6.29 -13.37
CA ILE A 128 -16.91 5.33 -12.33
C ILE A 128 -17.08 3.99 -13.04
N PRO A 129 -16.45 2.89 -12.55
CA PRO A 129 -16.61 1.58 -13.14
C PRO A 129 -18.09 1.15 -13.09
N GLU A 130 -18.63 0.75 -14.24
CA GLU A 130 -19.91 0.06 -14.31
C GLU A 130 -19.77 -1.34 -13.71
N ASP A 131 -20.90 -1.96 -13.35
CA ASP A 131 -20.89 -3.34 -12.93
C ASP A 131 -20.62 -4.21 -14.17
N ASP A 132 -19.34 -4.61 -14.34
CA ASP A 132 -19.01 -5.65 -15.28
C ASP A 132 -19.68 -6.94 -14.80
N SER A 133 -20.74 -7.33 -15.50
CA SER A 133 -21.45 -8.59 -15.27
C SER A 133 -20.59 -9.84 -15.51
N ASP A 134 -19.36 -9.67 -15.94
CA ASP A 134 -18.40 -10.75 -16.18
C ASP A 134 -17.50 -11.08 -14.98
N VAL A 135 -17.54 -10.26 -13.91
CA VAL A 135 -17.01 -10.65 -12.61
C VAL A 135 -18.21 -10.75 -11.67
N THR A 136 -19.03 -11.73 -11.90
CA THR A 136 -19.99 -12.25 -10.90
C THR A 136 -19.20 -12.83 -9.75
N GLU A 137 -18.63 -11.99 -8.89
CA GLU A 137 -18.63 -12.33 -7.49
C GLU A 137 -20.12 -12.27 -7.11
N GLU A 138 -20.77 -13.43 -7.14
CA GLU A 138 -22.10 -13.59 -6.56
C GLU A 138 -22.07 -12.89 -5.22
N GLU A 139 -22.77 -11.74 -5.14
CA GLU A 139 -23.06 -11.09 -3.87
C GLU A 139 -23.96 -12.10 -3.13
N ASP A 140 -23.35 -13.04 -2.45
CA ASP A 140 -24.01 -13.89 -1.50
C ASP A 140 -24.38 -12.97 -0.32
N GLU A 141 -25.58 -12.37 -0.38
CA GLU A 141 -26.11 -11.47 0.67
C GLU A 141 -26.05 -12.12 2.07
N ASN A 142 -25.85 -13.43 2.13
CA ASN A 142 -25.70 -14.23 3.34
C ASN A 142 -24.25 -14.62 3.66
N ALA A 143 -23.25 -14.26 2.83
CA ALA A 143 -21.88 -14.55 3.17
C ALA A 143 -21.47 -13.71 4.39
N LYS A 144 -21.18 -14.36 5.50
CA LYS A 144 -20.62 -13.73 6.69
C LYS A 144 -19.31 -13.04 6.26
N LEU A 145 -19.34 -11.72 6.15
CA LEU A 145 -18.16 -10.91 5.84
C LEU A 145 -17.03 -11.29 6.81
N PRO A 146 -15.84 -11.63 6.31
CA PRO A 146 -14.71 -11.92 7.18
C PRO A 146 -14.40 -10.72 8.06
N SER A 147 -13.91 -10.95 9.28
CA SER A 147 -13.51 -9.85 10.16
C SER A 147 -12.46 -8.98 9.49
N ALA A 148 -12.41 -7.68 9.83
CA ALA A 148 -11.41 -6.76 9.26
C ALA A 148 -10.00 -7.33 9.40
N LEU A 149 -9.67 -7.90 10.56
CA LEU A 149 -8.37 -8.51 10.81
C LEU A 149 -8.08 -9.68 9.84
N ALA A 150 -9.06 -10.58 9.61
CA ALA A 150 -8.92 -11.70 8.69
C ALA A 150 -8.77 -11.24 7.22
N SER A 151 -9.39 -10.12 6.86
CA SER A 151 -9.30 -9.54 5.51
C SER A 151 -7.92 -8.92 5.24
N PHE A 152 -7.28 -8.33 6.26
CA PHE A 152 -5.94 -7.76 6.14
C PHE A 152 -4.83 -8.79 6.38
N MET A 153 -5.12 -9.99 6.90
CA MET A 153 -4.12 -11.04 7.18
C MET A 153 -3.21 -11.38 6.00
N PRO A 154 -3.71 -11.56 4.76
CA PRO A 154 -2.85 -11.86 3.62
C PRO A 154 -1.79 -10.78 3.34
N ILE A 155 -2.05 -9.55 3.77
CA ILE A 155 -1.13 -8.42 3.64
C ILE A 155 -0.24 -8.32 4.88
N LEU A 156 -0.83 -8.43 6.08
CA LEU A 156 -0.12 -8.26 7.35
C LEU A 156 0.87 -9.40 7.64
N VAL A 157 0.53 -10.65 7.29
CA VAL A 157 1.39 -11.80 7.58
C VAL A 157 2.75 -11.71 6.88
N PRO A 158 2.85 -11.43 5.56
CA PRO A 158 4.14 -11.22 4.92
C PRO A 158 4.95 -10.07 5.54
N ILE A 159 4.28 -8.95 5.87
CA ILE A 159 4.93 -7.79 6.52
C ILE A 159 5.56 -8.18 7.85
N LEU A 160 4.78 -8.84 8.71
CA LEU A 160 5.25 -9.26 10.03
C LEU A 160 6.36 -10.32 9.94
N LEU A 161 6.26 -11.26 8.99
CA LEU A 161 7.30 -12.26 8.76
C LEU A 161 8.61 -11.62 8.29
N MET A 162 8.56 -10.68 7.34
CA MET A 162 9.75 -9.99 6.86
C MET A 162 10.39 -9.12 7.95
N ALA A 163 9.59 -8.37 8.70
CA ALA A 163 10.07 -7.59 9.83
C ALA A 163 10.67 -8.49 10.93
N GLY A 164 10.00 -9.59 11.27
CA GLY A 164 10.46 -10.55 12.27
C GLY A 164 11.73 -11.29 11.85
N MET A 165 11.85 -11.69 10.59
CA MET A 165 13.05 -12.34 10.06
C MET A 165 14.23 -11.38 10.00
N GLY A 166 14.03 -10.11 9.62
CA GLY A 166 15.06 -9.09 9.61
C GLY A 166 15.63 -8.84 11.01
N THR A 167 14.76 -8.68 12.01
CA THR A 167 15.19 -8.51 13.42
C THR A 167 15.84 -9.77 13.99
N ALA A 168 15.32 -10.96 13.71
CA ALA A 168 15.88 -12.22 14.16
C ALA A 168 17.26 -12.51 13.51
N ALA A 169 17.44 -12.19 12.24
CA ALA A 169 18.72 -12.30 11.55
C ALA A 169 19.76 -11.33 12.13
N GLY A 170 19.36 -10.07 12.41
CA GLY A 170 20.22 -9.09 13.08
C GLY A 170 20.64 -9.51 14.47
N LEU A 171 19.74 -10.05 15.28
CA LEU A 171 20.05 -10.57 16.62
C LEU A 171 20.94 -11.80 16.58
N ARG A 172 20.74 -12.70 15.60
CA ARG A 172 21.51 -13.96 15.46
C ARG A 172 22.93 -13.75 14.93
N SER A 173 23.14 -12.69 14.12
CA SER A 173 24.45 -12.34 13.59
C SER A 173 25.32 -11.56 14.59
N GLY A 174 24.80 -11.20 15.76
CA GLY A 174 25.54 -10.39 16.74
C GLY A 174 25.90 -8.99 16.23
N MET A 175 25.32 -8.60 15.09
CA MET A 175 25.52 -7.28 14.52
C MET A 175 24.72 -6.26 15.30
N THR A 176 25.31 -5.74 16.35
CA THR A 176 24.92 -4.45 16.89
C THR A 176 25.19 -3.38 15.85
N ALA A 177 24.43 -2.27 15.89
CA ALA A 177 24.60 -1.14 14.97
C ALA A 177 26.06 -0.65 14.84
N ALA A 178 26.90 -0.94 15.82
CA ALA A 178 28.33 -0.67 15.83
C ALA A 178 29.15 -1.52 14.82
N ASN A 179 28.68 -2.70 14.43
CA ASN A 179 29.40 -3.57 13.50
C ASN A 179 29.02 -3.30 12.03
N PHE A 180 27.91 -2.63 11.76
CA PHE A 180 27.56 -2.16 10.41
C PHE A 180 28.46 -1.00 9.94
N ALA A 181 29.12 -0.29 10.84
CA ALA A 181 30.02 0.81 10.52
C ALA A 181 31.44 0.36 10.13
N GLN A 182 31.73 -0.95 10.14
CA GLN A 182 33.06 -1.50 9.85
C GLN A 182 33.12 -2.41 8.60
N VAL A 183 32.05 -2.54 7.85
CA VAL A 183 31.97 -3.24 6.57
C VAL A 183 31.64 -2.25 5.47
#